data_5fbddb1d3e82de03e2b2fbf179c53777
#
_entry.id   5fbddb1d3e82de03e2b2fbf179c53777
#
_cell.length_a   1.000
_cell.length_b   1.000
_cell.length_c   1.000
_cell.angle_alpha   90.00
_cell.angle_beta   90.00
_cell.angle_gamma   90.00
#
_symmetry.space_group_name_H-M   'P 1'
#
loop_
_entity.id
_entity.type
_entity.pdbx_description
1 polymer ?
#
loop_
_entity_poly.entity_id
_entity_poly.type
_entity_poly.pdbx_seq_one_letter_code
_entity_poly.pdbx_strand_id
1 'polypeptide(L)'
;MARRALTTTAAMLTATAALLLTACGGGDSPSDDIKGADSGSSSPSASASASPAAPVVKRPVIKLPSSFQLTFENWTSSDPVEQAVLNDGKEQLRAGYAAIIENDPDSKARAFYDTEAGFSQSQQWIKSYTDKNLTVFGKLPVYDPKVSLAKNKAAAALSYCTDESKGYTRNRKTGEVKGNPAGTDPEVFYLISMAKNAQGVWQAVSARSERGGCS
;
A
#
# COMPACT_ATOMS: atom_id res chain seq x y z
N MET A 1 -38.67 -35.60 -1.22
CA MET A 1 -38.11 -36.92 -0.83
C MET A 1 -36.75 -37.11 -1.47
N ALA A 2 -35.85 -37.74 -0.76
CA ALA A 2 -34.47 -38.14 -1.08
C ALA A 2 -33.39 -37.07 -0.73
N ARG A 3 -32.91 -37.19 0.51
CA ARG A 3 -31.62 -36.69 0.99
C ARG A 3 -30.50 -37.61 0.46
N ARG A 4 -29.48 -37.06 -0.17
CA ARG A 4 -28.20 -37.79 -0.39
C ARG A 4 -27.11 -37.18 0.51
N ALA A 5 -26.66 -37.97 1.47
CA ALA A 5 -25.48 -37.74 2.27
C ALA A 5 -24.24 -38.03 1.44
N LEU A 6 -23.27 -37.13 1.46
CA LEU A 6 -21.92 -37.34 0.92
C LEU A 6 -20.94 -37.37 2.10
N THR A 7 -20.36 -38.54 2.27
CA THR A 7 -19.31 -38.85 3.26
C THR A 7 -17.98 -38.23 2.86
N THR A 8 -17.39 -37.46 3.77
CA THR A 8 -16.04 -36.93 3.68
C THR A 8 -15.03 -37.95 4.21
N THR A 9 -14.11 -38.40 3.37
CA THR A 9 -12.91 -39.14 3.78
C THR A 9 -11.76 -38.17 4.03
N ALA A 10 -11.28 -38.11 5.26
CA ALA A 10 -10.07 -37.37 5.66
C ALA A 10 -8.84 -38.26 5.40
N ALA A 11 -7.90 -37.78 4.62
CA ALA A 11 -6.58 -38.35 4.46
C ALA A 11 -5.55 -37.52 5.27
N MET A 12 -5.01 -38.11 6.33
CA MET A 12 -3.86 -37.57 7.08
C MET A 12 -2.56 -37.92 6.35
N LEU A 13 -1.78 -36.92 6.06
CA LEU A 13 -0.37 -37.05 5.63
C LEU A 13 0.52 -36.47 6.75
N THR A 14 1.19 -37.36 7.48
CA THR A 14 2.26 -37.04 8.42
C THR A 14 3.58 -36.94 7.67
N ALA A 15 4.21 -35.77 7.69
CA ALA A 15 5.58 -35.56 7.21
C ALA A 15 6.50 -35.34 8.40
N THR A 16 7.39 -36.28 8.65
CA THR A 16 8.49 -36.25 9.63
C THR A 16 9.66 -35.46 9.06
N ALA A 17 10.04 -34.36 9.73
CA ALA A 17 11.26 -33.59 9.42
C ALA A 17 12.40 -34.07 10.34
N ALA A 18 13.49 -34.59 9.73
CA ALA A 18 14.72 -34.97 10.42
C ALA A 18 15.61 -33.73 10.62
N LEU A 19 16.01 -33.50 11.86
CA LEU A 19 17.00 -32.51 12.30
C LEU A 19 18.41 -33.14 12.15
N LEU A 20 19.26 -32.52 11.35
CA LEU A 20 20.70 -32.80 11.33
C LEU A 20 21.43 -31.67 12.09
N LEU A 21 21.85 -31.99 13.32
CA LEU A 21 22.86 -31.25 14.07
C LEU A 21 24.24 -31.72 13.62
N THR A 22 25.05 -30.84 13.07
CA THR A 22 26.51 -31.06 13.00
C THR A 22 27.20 -30.15 14.01
N ALA A 23 27.65 -30.77 15.08
CA ALA A 23 28.62 -30.21 16.00
C ALA A 23 30.02 -30.45 15.40
N CYS A 24 30.86 -29.42 15.38
CA CYS A 24 32.30 -29.60 15.23
C CYS A 24 32.99 -29.00 16.43
N GLY A 25 33.57 -29.93 17.18
CA GLY A 25 34.35 -29.72 18.36
C GLY A 25 35.75 -29.22 18.10
N GLY A 26 36.28 -28.68 19.04
CA GLY A 26 37.36 -28.35 19.84
C GLY A 26 38.74 -28.93 19.50
N GLY A 27 39.77 -28.17 19.82
CA GLY A 27 41.17 -28.57 19.81
C GLY A 27 41.99 -27.56 20.59
N ASP A 28 42.57 -28.05 21.63
CA ASP A 28 43.35 -27.42 22.70
C ASP A 28 44.63 -26.71 22.28
N SER A 29 45.03 -25.83 23.22
CA SER A 29 46.27 -25.07 23.42
C SER A 29 47.60 -25.89 23.35
N PRO A 30 48.83 -25.33 23.47
CA PRO A 30 49.21 -24.26 24.39
C PRO A 30 50.20 -23.19 23.92
N SER A 31 50.27 -22.13 24.71
CA SER A 31 51.29 -21.12 25.04
C SER A 31 52.69 -21.17 24.41
N ASP A 32 53.13 -19.96 23.98
CA ASP A 32 54.45 -19.47 24.33
C ASP A 32 54.47 -17.93 24.35
N ASP A 33 55.07 -17.42 25.44
CA ASP A 33 55.38 -16.04 25.75
C ASP A 33 56.38 -15.44 24.79
N ILE A 34 56.12 -14.22 24.25
CA ILE A 34 57.20 -13.29 23.92
C ILE A 34 56.80 -11.88 24.33
N LYS A 35 57.60 -11.33 25.24
CA LYS A 35 57.66 -10.00 25.79
C LYS A 35 58.34 -9.07 24.76
N GLY A 36 57.84 -7.85 24.57
CA GLY A 36 58.63 -6.79 23.96
C GLY A 36 57.87 -5.64 23.37
N ALA A 37 57.72 -4.60 24.20
CA ALA A 37 57.90 -3.15 23.91
C ALA A 37 57.16 -2.46 22.73
N ASP A 38 56.26 -1.61 23.14
CA ASP A 38 56.19 -0.15 22.92
C ASP A 38 55.82 0.44 21.55
N SER A 39 54.91 1.38 21.69
CA SER A 39 54.71 2.58 20.89
C SER A 39 53.91 2.48 19.55
N GLY A 40 52.76 3.11 19.58
CA GLY A 40 52.20 3.63 18.32
C GLY A 40 50.69 3.50 18.23
N SER A 41 50.00 4.33 18.99
CA SER A 41 48.59 4.65 18.78
C SER A 41 48.33 5.08 17.34
N SER A 42 47.51 4.33 16.64
CA SER A 42 46.61 4.86 15.63
C SER A 42 45.51 3.83 15.37
N SER A 43 44.41 4.01 16.12
CA SER A 43 43.17 3.31 15.87
C SER A 43 42.66 3.71 14.46
N PRO A 44 42.49 2.78 13.51
CA PRO A 44 41.77 3.13 12.29
C PRO A 44 40.32 3.33 12.68
N SER A 45 39.86 4.58 12.61
CA SER A 45 38.47 4.94 12.63
C SER A 45 37.78 4.07 11.57
N ALA A 46 36.90 3.17 12.04
CA ALA A 46 36.03 2.41 11.17
C ALA A 46 35.19 3.41 10.37
N SER A 47 35.57 3.62 9.13
CA SER A 47 34.76 4.34 8.16
C SER A 47 33.43 3.62 8.08
N ALA A 48 32.37 4.24 8.59
CA ALA A 48 31.02 3.75 8.44
C ALA A 48 30.76 3.61 6.95
N SER A 49 30.70 2.35 6.48
CA SER A 49 30.35 2.03 5.10
C SER A 49 28.96 2.60 4.87
N ALA A 50 28.87 3.69 4.11
CA ALA A 50 27.60 4.27 3.72
C ALA A 50 26.80 3.18 2.98
N SER A 51 25.69 2.79 3.56
CA SER A 51 24.75 1.87 2.91
C SER A 51 24.40 2.46 1.53
N PRO A 52 24.46 1.67 0.43
CA PRO A 52 24.15 2.20 -0.89
C PRO A 52 22.79 2.87 -0.88
N ALA A 53 22.73 4.12 -1.33
CA ALA A 53 21.47 4.84 -1.45
C ALA A 53 20.51 4.00 -2.31
N ALA A 54 19.32 3.75 -1.80
CA ALA A 54 18.29 3.01 -2.53
C ALA A 54 18.06 3.70 -3.90
N PRO A 55 17.89 2.94 -4.99
CA PRO A 55 17.70 3.53 -6.32
C PRO A 55 16.48 4.46 -6.30
N VAL A 56 16.66 5.68 -6.81
CA VAL A 56 15.58 6.66 -6.91
C VAL A 56 14.55 6.15 -7.93
N VAL A 57 13.43 5.67 -7.44
CA VAL A 57 12.33 5.18 -8.28
C VAL A 57 11.64 6.35 -8.96
N LYS A 58 11.56 6.30 -10.30
CA LYS A 58 10.80 7.30 -11.06
C LYS A 58 9.30 7.05 -10.89
N ARG A 59 8.66 7.87 -10.08
CA ARG A 59 7.20 7.83 -9.87
C ARG A 59 6.45 8.46 -11.03
N PRO A 60 5.26 7.93 -11.41
CA PRO A 60 4.43 8.55 -12.43
C PRO A 60 3.97 9.94 -12.01
N VAL A 61 3.87 10.84 -12.97
CA VAL A 61 3.30 12.19 -12.76
C VAL A 61 1.79 12.10 -13.01
N ILE A 62 1.00 12.32 -11.96
CA ILE A 62 -0.47 12.24 -12.02
C ILE A 62 -1.04 13.65 -12.06
N LYS A 63 -1.80 13.95 -13.12
CA LYS A 63 -2.47 15.23 -13.30
C LYS A 63 -3.98 15.04 -13.16
N LEU A 64 -4.61 15.89 -12.36
CA LEU A 64 -6.06 15.98 -12.25
C LEU A 64 -6.50 17.31 -12.86
N PRO A 65 -7.62 17.37 -13.60
CA PRO A 65 -8.13 18.63 -14.12
C PRO A 65 -8.65 19.52 -13.00
N SER A 66 -8.66 20.83 -13.21
CA SER A 66 -9.16 21.80 -12.22
C SER A 66 -10.65 21.60 -11.85
N SER A 67 -11.40 20.91 -12.72
CA SER A 67 -12.79 20.54 -12.45
C SER A 67 -12.97 19.47 -11.37
N PHE A 68 -11.90 18.74 -10.99
CA PHE A 68 -11.91 17.76 -9.90
C PHE A 68 -10.82 18.11 -8.86
N GLN A 69 -11.27 18.56 -7.69
CA GLN A 69 -10.39 18.95 -6.59
C GLN A 69 -10.35 17.85 -5.53
N LEU A 70 -9.25 17.12 -5.51
CA LEU A 70 -8.93 16.13 -4.48
C LEU A 70 -7.99 16.78 -3.47
N THR A 71 -8.48 17.06 -2.27
CA THR A 71 -7.73 17.74 -1.21
C THR A 71 -7.39 16.75 -0.10
N PHE A 72 -6.23 16.93 0.54
CA PHE A 72 -5.74 16.05 1.58
C PHE A 72 -5.47 16.85 2.84
N GLU A 73 -6.17 16.53 3.93
CA GLU A 73 -6.07 17.21 5.21
C GLU A 73 -5.30 16.35 6.22
N ASN A 74 -4.31 16.95 6.87
CA ASN A 74 -3.48 16.31 7.89
C ASN A 74 -2.70 15.05 7.40
N TRP A 75 -2.37 14.99 6.11
CA TRP A 75 -1.62 13.86 5.53
C TRP A 75 -0.12 13.98 5.80
N THR A 76 0.23 14.07 7.08
CA THR A 76 1.60 14.21 7.58
C THR A 76 1.86 13.32 8.77
N SER A 77 3.08 12.77 8.87
CA SER A 77 3.60 12.05 10.03
C SER A 77 5.06 12.43 10.28
N SER A 78 5.47 12.42 11.54
CA SER A 78 6.87 12.58 11.92
C SER A 78 7.69 11.28 11.75
N ASP A 79 7.03 10.11 11.68
CA ASP A 79 7.70 8.85 11.31
C ASP A 79 7.90 8.81 9.79
N PRO A 80 9.16 8.69 9.30
CA PRO A 80 9.43 8.71 7.86
C PRO A 80 8.83 7.51 7.11
N VAL A 81 8.57 6.39 7.78
CA VAL A 81 7.96 5.21 7.16
C VAL A 81 6.46 5.44 6.99
N GLU A 82 5.79 5.97 8.01
CA GLU A 82 4.37 6.36 7.90
C GLU A 82 4.18 7.46 6.87
N GLN A 83 5.06 8.48 6.84
CA GLN A 83 5.01 9.52 5.82
C GLN A 83 5.15 8.96 4.41
N ALA A 84 5.98 7.92 4.21
CA ALA A 84 6.09 7.26 2.91
C ALA A 84 4.80 6.51 2.53
N VAL A 85 4.13 5.85 3.49
CA VAL A 85 2.80 5.24 3.30
C VAL A 85 1.77 6.30 2.89
N LEU A 86 1.72 7.43 3.60
CA LEU A 86 0.82 8.54 3.30
C LEU A 86 1.07 9.10 1.89
N ASN A 87 2.33 9.33 1.52
CA ASN A 87 2.69 9.87 0.21
C ASN A 87 2.27 8.94 -0.93
N ASP A 88 2.59 7.64 -0.85
CA ASP A 88 2.24 6.68 -1.89
C ASP A 88 0.73 6.39 -1.91
N GLY A 89 0.06 6.34 -0.75
CA GLY A 89 -1.40 6.22 -0.64
C GLY A 89 -2.15 7.40 -1.26
N LYS A 90 -1.63 8.61 -1.06
CA LYS A 90 -2.14 9.83 -1.71
C LYS A 90 -2.06 9.72 -3.24
N GLU A 91 -0.90 9.34 -3.77
CA GLU A 91 -0.72 9.23 -5.22
C GLU A 91 -1.50 8.04 -5.81
N GLN A 92 -1.66 6.94 -5.06
CA GLN A 92 -2.52 5.82 -5.41
C GLN A 92 -3.97 6.25 -5.62
N LEU A 93 -4.52 7.07 -4.69
CA LEU A 93 -5.87 7.60 -4.80
C LEU A 93 -6.00 8.57 -5.99
N ARG A 94 -5.02 9.46 -6.18
CA ARG A 94 -4.95 10.37 -7.32
C ARG A 94 -4.93 9.62 -8.66
N ALA A 95 -4.13 8.55 -8.76
CA ALA A 95 -4.05 7.70 -9.95
C ALA A 95 -5.40 7.03 -10.28
N GLY A 96 -6.13 6.59 -9.26
CA GLY A 96 -7.46 6.00 -9.45
C GLY A 96 -8.47 6.99 -10.05
N TYR A 97 -8.54 8.20 -9.50
CA TYR A 97 -9.44 9.23 -10.05
C TYR A 97 -8.98 9.73 -11.41
N ALA A 98 -7.67 9.85 -11.65
CA ALA A 98 -7.15 10.18 -12.98
C ALA A 98 -7.59 9.13 -14.01
N ALA A 99 -7.49 7.85 -13.69
CA ALA A 99 -7.91 6.74 -14.54
C ALA A 99 -9.41 6.80 -14.90
N ILE A 100 -10.27 7.12 -13.92
CA ILE A 100 -11.70 7.35 -14.19
C ILE A 100 -11.88 8.55 -15.12
N ILE A 101 -11.21 9.67 -14.85
CA ILE A 101 -11.35 10.92 -15.62
C ILE A 101 -10.83 10.75 -17.06
N GLU A 102 -9.73 10.03 -17.25
CA GLU A 102 -9.11 9.75 -18.54
C GLU A 102 -9.81 8.60 -19.30
N ASN A 103 -10.75 7.90 -18.65
CA ASN A 103 -11.42 6.71 -19.17
C ASN A 103 -10.44 5.58 -19.50
N ASP A 104 -9.44 5.38 -18.64
CA ASP A 104 -8.36 4.40 -18.78
C ASP A 104 -8.37 3.39 -17.63
N PRO A 105 -9.15 2.28 -17.72
CA PRO A 105 -9.17 1.26 -16.68
C PRO A 105 -7.86 0.49 -16.56
N ASP A 106 -6.98 0.56 -17.56
CA ASP A 106 -5.67 -0.12 -17.59
C ASP A 106 -4.51 0.84 -17.23
N SER A 107 -4.80 1.91 -16.51
CA SER A 107 -3.89 2.98 -16.16
C SER A 107 -2.57 2.47 -15.56
N LYS A 108 -1.46 2.76 -16.23
CA LYS A 108 -0.10 2.43 -15.76
C LYS A 108 0.26 3.17 -14.47
N ALA A 109 -0.26 4.38 -14.28
CA ALA A 109 -0.06 5.13 -13.05
C ALA A 109 -0.73 4.43 -11.87
N ARG A 110 -1.94 3.89 -12.06
CA ARG A 110 -2.63 3.10 -11.05
C ARG A 110 -1.90 1.79 -10.77
N ALA A 111 -1.51 1.04 -11.81
CA ALA A 111 -0.76 -0.21 -11.69
C ALA A 111 0.58 -0.04 -10.96
N PHE A 112 1.21 1.15 -11.04
CA PHE A 112 2.43 1.44 -10.29
C PHE A 112 2.23 1.45 -8.78
N TYR A 113 1.07 1.93 -8.30
CA TYR A 113 0.73 2.05 -6.87
C TYR A 113 -0.14 0.90 -6.35
N ASP A 114 -0.40 -0.11 -7.15
CA ASP A 114 -1.11 -1.32 -6.73
C ASP A 114 -0.22 -2.56 -6.92
N THR A 115 -0.40 -3.57 -6.09
CA THR A 115 0.05 -4.93 -6.41
C THR A 115 -0.81 -5.50 -7.53
N GLU A 116 -0.46 -6.65 -8.10
CA GLU A 116 -1.29 -7.31 -9.12
C GLU A 116 -2.73 -7.56 -8.62
N ALA A 117 -2.88 -8.06 -7.40
CA ALA A 117 -4.20 -8.27 -6.78
C ALA A 117 -4.93 -6.96 -6.51
N GLY A 118 -4.23 -5.94 -6.00
CA GLY A 118 -4.78 -4.60 -5.78
C GLY A 118 -5.21 -3.95 -7.09
N PHE A 119 -4.44 -4.11 -8.16
CA PHE A 119 -4.76 -3.58 -9.48
C PHE A 119 -6.03 -4.22 -10.06
N SER A 120 -6.18 -5.54 -9.94
CA SER A 120 -7.39 -6.22 -10.36
C SER A 120 -8.65 -5.66 -9.67
N GLN A 121 -8.57 -5.41 -8.36
CA GLN A 121 -9.68 -4.82 -7.60
C GLN A 121 -9.93 -3.36 -8.02
N SER A 122 -8.90 -2.54 -8.13
CA SER A 122 -9.03 -1.14 -8.51
C SER A 122 -9.53 -0.97 -9.95
N GLN A 123 -9.13 -1.86 -10.86
CA GLN A 123 -9.63 -1.88 -12.24
C GLN A 123 -11.14 -2.11 -12.29
N GLN A 124 -11.68 -3.02 -11.45
CA GLN A 124 -13.12 -3.23 -11.35
C GLN A 124 -13.84 -1.97 -10.85
N TRP A 125 -13.28 -1.28 -9.87
CA TRP A 125 -13.82 -0.02 -9.39
C TRP A 125 -13.80 1.05 -10.49
N ILE A 126 -12.69 1.22 -11.22
CA ILE A 126 -12.58 2.16 -12.35
C ILE A 126 -13.60 1.79 -13.44
N LYS A 127 -13.71 0.51 -13.80
CA LYS A 127 -14.69 0.00 -14.78
C LYS A 127 -16.14 0.26 -14.36
N SER A 128 -16.46 0.30 -13.07
CA SER A 128 -17.79 0.64 -12.59
C SER A 128 -18.27 2.03 -13.02
N TYR A 129 -17.32 2.93 -13.34
CA TYR A 129 -17.56 4.25 -13.93
C TYR A 129 -17.42 4.23 -15.46
N THR A 130 -16.31 3.73 -15.97
CA THR A 130 -15.97 3.83 -17.40
C THR A 130 -16.93 3.06 -18.30
N ASP A 131 -17.37 1.87 -17.90
CA ASP A 131 -18.34 1.06 -18.63
C ASP A 131 -19.72 1.73 -18.74
N LYS A 132 -20.05 2.61 -17.78
CA LYS A 132 -21.26 3.43 -17.78
C LYS A 132 -21.05 4.80 -18.43
N ASN A 133 -19.90 5.05 -19.04
CA ASN A 133 -19.50 6.35 -19.60
C ASN A 133 -19.53 7.49 -18.56
N LEU A 134 -19.23 7.19 -17.30
CA LEU A 134 -19.18 8.20 -16.24
C LEU A 134 -17.78 8.78 -16.08
N THR A 135 -17.72 10.04 -15.75
CA THR A 135 -16.55 10.74 -15.21
C THR A 135 -16.91 11.39 -13.89
N VAL A 136 -15.90 11.85 -13.16
CA VAL A 136 -16.09 12.54 -11.88
C VAL A 136 -15.64 14.00 -11.96
N PHE A 137 -16.27 14.86 -11.17
CA PHE A 137 -15.90 16.26 -11.01
C PHE A 137 -16.38 16.80 -9.66
N GLY A 138 -15.99 18.02 -9.30
CA GLY A 138 -16.35 18.64 -8.03
C GLY A 138 -15.22 18.60 -7.01
N LYS A 139 -15.57 18.47 -5.72
CA LYS A 139 -14.61 18.50 -4.62
C LYS A 139 -14.73 17.22 -3.80
N LEU A 140 -13.59 16.65 -3.45
CA LEU A 140 -13.48 15.46 -2.62
C LEU A 140 -12.40 15.70 -1.56
N PRO A 141 -12.75 16.22 -0.37
CA PRO A 141 -11.85 16.22 0.78
C PRO A 141 -11.53 14.79 1.22
N VAL A 142 -10.26 14.56 1.56
CA VAL A 142 -9.74 13.32 2.14
C VAL A 142 -9.06 13.68 3.44
N TYR A 143 -9.53 13.14 4.55
CA TYR A 143 -9.15 13.56 5.89
C TYR A 143 -9.02 12.38 6.86
N ASP A 144 -8.58 12.64 8.09
CA ASP A 144 -8.34 11.66 9.14
C ASP A 144 -7.50 10.45 8.71
N PRO A 145 -6.33 10.66 8.06
CA PRO A 145 -5.48 9.54 7.71
C PRO A 145 -4.90 8.90 8.98
N LYS A 146 -4.94 7.58 9.05
CA LYS A 146 -4.28 6.79 10.09
C LYS A 146 -3.45 5.68 9.44
N VAL A 147 -2.20 5.57 9.88
CA VAL A 147 -1.29 4.52 9.43
C VAL A 147 -1.02 3.57 10.58
N SER A 148 -1.12 2.27 10.33
CA SER A 148 -0.71 1.22 11.24
C SER A 148 0.33 0.34 10.54
N LEU A 149 1.58 0.38 11.03
CA LEU A 149 2.68 -0.38 10.47
C LEU A 149 2.75 -1.78 11.08
N ALA A 150 3.01 -2.79 10.24
CA ALA A 150 3.40 -4.10 10.73
C ALA A 150 4.80 -4.03 11.40
N LYS A 151 5.10 -4.97 12.30
CA LYS A 151 6.38 -5.01 13.04
C LYS A 151 7.61 -4.99 12.15
N ASN A 152 7.54 -5.63 10.98
CA ASN A 152 8.63 -5.69 10.01
C ASN A 152 8.73 -4.45 9.10
N LYS A 153 7.82 -3.47 9.25
CA LYS A 153 7.72 -2.24 8.43
C LYS A 153 7.67 -2.50 6.91
N ALA A 154 7.21 -3.69 6.50
CA ALA A 154 7.03 -4.07 5.09
C ALA A 154 5.56 -4.13 4.67
N ALA A 155 4.63 -4.07 5.63
CA ALA A 155 3.20 -3.96 5.40
C ALA A 155 2.62 -2.86 6.28
N ALA A 156 1.52 -2.25 5.83
CA ALA A 156 0.78 -1.22 6.54
C ALA A 156 -0.72 -1.33 6.28
N ALA A 157 -1.51 -0.79 7.20
CA ALA A 157 -2.89 -0.41 6.96
C ALA A 157 -2.97 1.11 6.94
N LEU A 158 -3.55 1.67 5.88
CA LEU A 158 -3.87 3.08 5.76
C LEU A 158 -5.39 3.22 5.77
N SER A 159 -5.92 3.95 6.75
CA SER A 159 -7.34 4.32 6.74
C SER A 159 -7.49 5.83 6.61
N TYR A 160 -8.59 6.26 6.03
CA TYR A 160 -8.96 7.66 5.89
C TYR A 160 -10.44 7.80 5.59
N CYS A 161 -10.94 9.01 5.68
CA CYS A 161 -12.31 9.38 5.31
C CYS A 161 -12.33 10.28 4.08
N THR A 162 -13.44 10.24 3.34
CA THR A 162 -13.76 11.20 2.26
C THR A 162 -15.12 11.81 2.51
N ASP A 163 -15.30 13.08 2.14
CA ASP A 163 -16.62 13.72 2.05
C ASP A 163 -17.04 13.85 0.58
N GLU A 164 -18.03 13.05 0.19
CA GLU A 164 -18.57 13.01 -1.17
C GLU A 164 -19.73 14.01 -1.40
N SER A 165 -20.06 14.88 -0.42
CA SER A 165 -21.19 15.83 -0.51
C SER A 165 -21.10 16.78 -1.72
N LYS A 166 -19.88 17.08 -2.16
CA LYS A 166 -19.58 17.95 -3.31
C LYS A 166 -18.89 17.21 -4.45
N GLY A 167 -18.91 15.88 -4.42
CA GLY A 167 -18.47 14.98 -5.47
C GLY A 167 -19.63 14.63 -6.40
N TYR A 168 -19.39 14.67 -7.69
CA TYR A 168 -20.42 14.41 -8.71
C TYR A 168 -19.89 13.48 -9.78
N THR A 169 -20.80 12.69 -10.36
CA THR A 169 -20.55 11.98 -11.62
C THR A 169 -21.24 12.70 -12.76
N ARG A 170 -20.67 12.60 -13.96
CA ARG A 170 -21.29 13.07 -15.19
C ARG A 170 -21.21 11.98 -16.24
N ASN A 171 -22.32 11.69 -16.90
CA ASN A 171 -22.31 10.83 -18.07
C ASN A 171 -21.71 11.58 -19.27
N ARG A 172 -20.66 11.02 -19.88
CA ARG A 172 -19.89 11.64 -20.97
C ARG A 172 -20.70 11.81 -22.25
N LYS A 173 -21.72 10.94 -22.46
CA LYS A 173 -22.55 10.96 -23.70
C LYS A 173 -23.77 11.85 -23.52
N THR A 174 -24.46 11.76 -22.37
CA THR A 174 -25.75 12.47 -22.18
C THR A 174 -25.56 13.80 -21.44
N GLY A 175 -24.41 14.01 -20.74
CA GLY A 175 -24.21 15.16 -19.88
C GLY A 175 -24.95 15.06 -18.52
N GLU A 176 -25.72 14.00 -18.27
CA GLU A 176 -26.45 13.80 -17.02
C GLU A 176 -25.51 13.84 -15.82
N VAL A 177 -25.88 14.63 -14.81
CA VAL A 177 -25.12 14.80 -13.58
C VAL A 177 -25.84 14.14 -12.41
N LYS A 178 -25.08 13.38 -11.58
CA LYS A 178 -25.58 12.78 -10.35
C LYS A 178 -24.61 13.09 -9.21
N GLY A 179 -25.14 13.54 -8.10
CA GLY A 179 -24.46 13.66 -6.82
C GLY A 179 -24.82 12.52 -5.87
N ASN A 180 -24.52 12.70 -4.60
CA ASN A 180 -24.93 11.79 -3.54
C ASN A 180 -26.46 11.76 -3.46
N PRO A 181 -27.12 10.57 -3.39
CA PRO A 181 -28.56 10.48 -3.22
C PRO A 181 -29.01 11.17 -1.93
N ALA A 182 -30.17 11.82 -1.96
CA ALA A 182 -30.75 12.44 -0.78
C ALA A 182 -30.93 11.41 0.35
N GLY A 183 -30.56 11.78 1.57
CA GLY A 183 -30.64 10.91 2.75
C GLY A 183 -29.52 9.85 2.83
N THR A 184 -28.56 9.86 1.90
CA THR A 184 -27.37 9.01 1.99
C THR A 184 -26.24 9.80 2.68
N ASP A 185 -25.58 9.17 3.65
CA ASP A 185 -24.42 9.74 4.29
C ASP A 185 -23.32 10.04 3.23
N PRO A 186 -22.83 11.27 3.13
CA PRO A 186 -21.79 11.61 2.17
C PRO A 186 -20.41 11.12 2.59
N GLU A 187 -20.20 10.78 3.85
CA GLU A 187 -18.90 10.35 4.36
C GLU A 187 -18.66 8.88 4.11
N VAL A 188 -17.46 8.57 3.62
CA VAL A 188 -17.04 7.19 3.33
C VAL A 188 -15.70 6.93 3.98
N PHE A 189 -15.67 5.95 4.85
CA PHE A 189 -14.45 5.40 5.43
C PHE A 189 -13.78 4.45 4.45
N TYR A 190 -12.46 4.54 4.35
CA TYR A 190 -11.63 3.65 3.55
C TYR A 190 -10.57 2.97 4.42
N LEU A 191 -10.31 1.69 4.14
CA LEU A 191 -9.20 0.92 4.71
C LEU A 191 -8.45 0.23 3.58
N ILE A 192 -7.18 0.61 3.43
CA ILE A 192 -6.28 0.12 2.39
C ILE A 192 -5.21 -0.74 3.06
N SER A 193 -5.09 -2.01 2.69
CA SER A 193 -3.92 -2.82 3.03
C SER A 193 -2.81 -2.51 2.03
N MET A 194 -1.62 -2.21 2.52
CA MET A 194 -0.48 -1.83 1.70
C MET A 194 0.74 -2.71 1.97
N ALA A 195 1.52 -2.98 0.94
CA ALA A 195 2.80 -3.67 1.02
C ALA A 195 3.90 -2.86 0.36
N LYS A 196 5.09 -2.86 0.95
CA LYS A 196 6.26 -2.18 0.41
C LYS A 196 6.97 -3.11 -0.58
N ASN A 197 7.13 -2.69 -1.82
CA ASN A 197 7.86 -3.47 -2.82
C ASN A 197 9.38 -3.32 -2.69
N ALA A 198 10.15 -4.10 -3.47
CA ALA A 198 11.61 -4.08 -3.45
C ALA A 198 12.23 -2.71 -3.84
N GLN A 199 11.48 -1.86 -4.50
CA GLN A 199 11.88 -0.52 -4.90
C GLN A 199 11.53 0.54 -3.85
N GLY A 200 10.93 0.14 -2.72
CA GLY A 200 10.55 1.04 -1.64
C GLY A 200 9.23 1.78 -1.86
N VAL A 201 8.44 1.41 -2.86
CA VAL A 201 7.09 1.95 -3.11
C VAL A 201 6.06 1.19 -2.30
N TRP A 202 5.17 1.90 -1.63
CA TRP A 202 4.02 1.31 -0.98
C TRP A 202 2.88 1.12 -1.99
N GLN A 203 2.49 -0.13 -2.16
CA GLN A 203 1.47 -0.55 -3.12
C GLN A 203 0.23 -1.06 -2.39
N ALA A 204 -0.96 -0.69 -2.86
CA ALA A 204 -2.20 -1.23 -2.33
C ALA A 204 -2.37 -2.71 -2.73
N VAL A 205 -2.66 -3.53 -1.74
CA VAL A 205 -2.96 -4.96 -1.87
C VAL A 205 -4.46 -5.18 -1.99
N SER A 206 -5.21 -4.43 -1.18
CA SER A 206 -6.68 -4.46 -1.19
C SER A 206 -7.22 -3.17 -0.59
N ALA A 207 -8.45 -2.82 -0.97
CA ALA A 207 -9.20 -1.70 -0.44
C ALA A 207 -10.60 -2.16 0.01
N ARG A 208 -11.08 -1.59 1.11
CA ARG A 208 -12.46 -1.71 1.59
C ARG A 208 -12.99 -0.33 1.90
N SER A 209 -14.28 -0.14 1.71
CA SER A 209 -14.95 1.12 2.06
C SER A 209 -16.27 0.84 2.77
N GLU A 210 -16.63 1.76 3.65
CA GLU A 210 -17.89 1.73 4.39
C GLU A 210 -18.46 3.14 4.44
N ARG A 211 -19.68 3.30 3.92
CA ARG A 211 -20.38 4.59 3.94
C ARG A 211 -20.95 4.83 5.34
N GLY A 212 -20.74 6.04 5.87
CA GLY A 212 -21.11 6.41 7.24
C GLY A 212 -20.14 5.88 8.30
N GLY A 213 -19.00 5.28 7.92
CA GLY A 213 -18.02 4.73 8.85
C GLY A 213 -16.98 5.73 9.37
N CYS A 214 -17.20 7.04 9.17
CA CYS A 214 -16.25 8.11 9.55
C CYS A 214 -16.51 8.75 10.92
N SER A 215 -17.53 8.33 11.65
CA SER A 215 -17.94 8.84 12.96
C SER A 215 -17.23 8.17 14.14
#